data_480547a120849df8ad6399b95cd4d049
#
_entry.id   480547a120849df8ad6399b95cd4d049
#
_cell.length_a   1.000
_cell.length_b   1.000
_cell.length_c   1.000
_cell.angle_alpha   90.00
_cell.angle_beta   90.00
_cell.angle_gamma   90.00
#
_symmetry.space_group_name_H-M   'P 1'
#
loop_
_entity.id
_entity.type
_entity.pdbx_description
1 polymer ?
#
loop_
_entity_poly.entity_id
_entity_poly.type
_entity_poly.pdbx_seq_one_letter_code
_entity_poly.pdbx_strand_id
1 'polypeptide(L)'
;MNGHDVAFICGSDENGAAITLRAKKEGITPQEIVDKYNQIIGDSFKDFGISFDIFHRTSSKLHHETAQDFFKVLEEKGKFTQETSEQYYDEEFNQFLADRYITGECPKCHSPNAYGDQCEKCGSSLNPLELINPVSTLSGKAPVLKQTSHWYLPMERHEEWLKEWIRQGTLDGVQQHDPKKWKNQVVGQCMSWID
;
A
#
# COMPACT_ATOMS: atom_id res chain seq x y z
N MET A 1 32.58 0.95 9.88
CA MET A 1 31.83 -0.30 10.11
C MET A 1 32.03 -0.67 11.57
N ASN A 2 30.96 -0.94 12.31
CA ASN A 2 31.02 -1.13 13.77
C ASN A 2 31.21 -2.60 14.19
N GLY A 3 31.65 -3.49 13.27
CA GLY A 3 31.91 -4.91 13.55
C GLY A 3 30.66 -5.78 13.72
N HIS A 4 29.51 -5.31 13.29
CA HIS A 4 28.27 -6.10 13.30
C HIS A 4 28.16 -6.94 12.02
N ASP A 5 27.64 -8.16 12.15
CA ASP A 5 27.13 -8.91 10.99
C ASP A 5 25.84 -8.25 10.51
N VAL A 6 25.78 -7.93 9.23
CA VAL A 6 24.66 -7.23 8.62
C VAL A 6 24.18 -8.00 7.41
N ALA A 7 22.91 -8.38 7.39
CA ALA A 7 22.24 -8.86 6.18
C ALA A 7 21.62 -7.64 5.46
N PHE A 8 22.15 -7.31 4.28
CA PHE A 8 21.67 -6.21 3.47
C PHE A 8 20.72 -6.74 2.38
N ILE A 9 19.44 -6.60 2.60
CA ILE A 9 18.39 -7.16 1.75
C ILE A 9 17.59 -6.06 1.06
N CYS A 10 17.12 -6.34 -0.16
CA CYS A 10 16.24 -5.49 -0.94
C CYS A 10 15.33 -6.34 -1.83
N GLY A 11 14.31 -5.74 -2.40
CA GLY A 11 13.44 -6.38 -3.39
C GLY A 11 12.57 -5.37 -4.11
N SER A 12 12.08 -5.76 -5.29
CA SER A 12 11.09 -4.99 -6.02
C SER A 12 9.68 -5.27 -5.50
N ASP A 13 8.91 -4.22 -5.27
CA ASP A 13 7.45 -4.33 -5.08
C ASP A 13 6.78 -4.48 -6.44
N GLU A 14 6.14 -5.62 -6.65
CA GLU A 14 5.61 -6.06 -7.93
C GLU A 14 4.10 -6.25 -7.93
N ASN A 15 3.41 -5.67 -6.96
CA ASN A 15 1.97 -5.73 -6.85
C ASN A 15 1.38 -4.31 -6.87
N GLY A 16 0.12 -4.21 -7.31
CA GLY A 16 -0.62 -2.96 -7.27
C GLY A 16 -1.18 -2.49 -8.61
N ALA A 17 -2.11 -1.55 -8.53
CA ALA A 17 -2.87 -1.02 -9.67
C ALA A 17 -1.97 -0.36 -10.75
N ALA A 18 -0.89 0.31 -10.33
CA ALA A 18 0.02 0.98 -11.26
C ALA A 18 0.65 0.01 -12.28
N ILE A 19 1.00 -1.20 -11.84
CA ILE A 19 1.57 -2.25 -12.69
C ILE A 19 0.56 -2.71 -13.73
N THR A 20 -0.66 -2.99 -13.31
CA THR A 20 -1.73 -3.44 -14.21
C THR A 20 -2.10 -2.36 -15.24
N LEU A 21 -2.19 -1.09 -14.81
CA LEU A 21 -2.44 0.04 -15.71
C LEU A 21 -1.30 0.21 -16.72
N ARG A 22 -0.05 0.06 -16.28
CA ARG A 22 1.11 0.15 -17.15
C ARG A 22 1.15 -0.99 -18.16
N ALA A 23 0.87 -2.23 -17.73
CA ALA A 23 0.79 -3.40 -18.59
C ALA A 23 -0.27 -3.21 -19.67
N LYS A 24 -1.47 -2.74 -19.30
CA LYS A 24 -2.54 -2.42 -20.25
C LYS A 24 -2.12 -1.36 -21.26
N LYS A 25 -1.44 -0.30 -20.81
CA LYS A 25 -0.95 0.78 -21.70
C LYS A 25 0.11 0.29 -22.68
N GLU A 26 1.00 -0.63 -22.28
CA GLU A 26 2.05 -1.19 -23.12
C GLU A 26 1.57 -2.40 -23.94
N GLY A 27 0.36 -2.91 -23.70
CA GLY A 27 -0.21 -4.07 -24.41
C GLY A 27 0.48 -5.40 -24.07
N ILE A 28 1.05 -5.50 -22.86
CA ILE A 28 1.75 -6.69 -22.36
C ILE A 28 1.15 -7.12 -21.02
N THR A 29 1.56 -8.27 -20.50
CA THR A 29 1.07 -8.78 -19.22
C THR A 29 1.68 -8.04 -18.02
N PRO A 30 1.01 -8.02 -16.87
CA PRO A 30 1.61 -7.53 -15.62
C PRO A 30 2.93 -8.24 -15.26
N GLN A 31 3.04 -9.54 -15.55
CA GLN A 31 4.26 -10.31 -15.30
C GLN A 31 5.43 -9.80 -16.16
N GLU A 32 5.20 -9.52 -17.43
CA GLU A 32 6.25 -8.97 -18.32
C GLU A 32 6.70 -7.58 -17.86
N ILE A 33 5.78 -6.74 -17.32
CA ILE A 33 6.15 -5.45 -16.72
C ILE A 33 7.07 -5.64 -15.53
N VAL A 34 6.69 -6.47 -14.56
CA VAL A 34 7.49 -6.65 -13.35
C VAL A 34 8.82 -7.33 -13.64
N ASP A 35 8.89 -8.27 -14.58
CA ASP A 35 10.15 -8.91 -15.00
C ASP A 35 11.12 -7.88 -15.59
N LYS A 36 10.62 -7.04 -16.48
CA LYS A 36 11.38 -5.94 -17.10
C LYS A 36 11.94 -4.97 -16.04
N TYR A 37 11.08 -4.49 -15.15
CA TYR A 37 11.51 -3.49 -14.16
C TYR A 37 12.34 -4.08 -13.02
N ASN A 38 12.11 -5.33 -12.60
CA ASN A 38 12.98 -6.03 -11.67
C ASN A 38 14.42 -6.09 -12.19
N GLN A 39 14.59 -6.44 -13.47
CA GLN A 39 15.90 -6.46 -14.12
C GLN A 39 16.55 -5.07 -14.14
N ILE A 40 15.81 -4.04 -14.61
CA ILE A 40 16.31 -2.66 -14.67
C ILE A 40 16.74 -2.15 -13.30
N ILE A 41 15.94 -2.39 -12.26
CA ILE A 41 16.22 -1.96 -10.89
C ILE A 41 17.47 -2.67 -10.37
N GLY A 42 17.55 -4.00 -10.55
CA GLY A 42 18.69 -4.78 -10.10
C GLY A 42 20.00 -4.35 -10.80
N ASP A 43 19.96 -4.09 -12.09
CA ASP A 43 21.14 -3.63 -12.83
C ASP A 43 21.54 -2.20 -12.44
N SER A 44 20.56 -1.30 -12.25
CA SER A 44 20.83 0.06 -11.76
C SER A 44 21.55 0.04 -10.40
N PHE A 45 21.14 -0.82 -9.48
CA PHE A 45 21.85 -0.95 -8.21
C PHE A 45 23.30 -1.40 -8.37
N LYS A 46 23.56 -2.36 -9.28
CA LYS A 46 24.93 -2.80 -9.60
C LYS A 46 25.76 -1.67 -10.19
N ASP A 47 25.19 -0.89 -11.10
CA ASP A 47 25.85 0.26 -11.75
C ASP A 47 26.23 1.36 -10.73
N PHE A 48 25.42 1.52 -9.68
CA PHE A 48 25.75 2.39 -8.55
C PHE A 48 26.72 1.76 -7.52
N GLY A 49 27.20 0.55 -7.75
CA GLY A 49 28.10 -0.16 -6.85
C GLY A 49 27.40 -0.64 -5.56
N ILE A 50 26.08 -0.75 -5.59
CA ILE A 50 25.30 -1.29 -4.46
C ILE A 50 25.18 -2.80 -4.62
N SER A 51 25.63 -3.54 -3.62
CA SER A 51 25.51 -5.01 -3.56
C SER A 51 24.64 -5.40 -2.36
N PHE A 52 23.62 -6.18 -2.64
CA PHE A 52 22.76 -6.79 -1.61
C PHE A 52 23.20 -8.24 -1.38
N ASP A 53 23.07 -8.73 -0.15
CA ASP A 53 23.15 -10.18 0.12
C ASP A 53 22.01 -10.93 -0.54
N ILE A 54 20.83 -10.31 -0.56
CA ILE A 54 19.66 -10.81 -1.28
C ILE A 54 18.94 -9.65 -1.96
N PHE A 55 18.78 -9.73 -3.28
CA PHE A 55 17.84 -8.91 -4.04
C PHE A 55 16.73 -9.83 -4.57
N HIS A 56 15.52 -9.65 -4.08
CA HIS A 56 14.40 -10.54 -4.35
C HIS A 56 13.18 -9.77 -4.89
N ARG A 57 12.00 -10.40 -4.94
CA ARG A 57 10.79 -9.81 -5.52
C ARG A 57 9.52 -10.29 -4.81
N THR A 58 8.52 -9.41 -4.72
CA THR A 58 7.25 -9.72 -4.04
C THR A 58 6.34 -10.65 -4.85
N SER A 59 6.55 -10.80 -6.15
CA SER A 59 5.82 -11.77 -7.00
C SER A 59 6.37 -13.19 -6.92
N SER A 60 7.39 -13.46 -6.12
CA SER A 60 7.95 -14.80 -5.98
C SER A 60 6.99 -15.75 -5.26
N LYS A 61 7.09 -17.04 -5.61
CA LYS A 61 6.30 -18.08 -4.95
C LYS A 61 6.51 -18.10 -3.43
N LEU A 62 7.78 -17.97 -2.99
CA LEU A 62 8.13 -17.94 -1.56
C LEU A 62 7.42 -16.78 -0.86
N HIS A 63 7.41 -15.59 -1.46
CA HIS A 63 6.75 -14.42 -0.87
C HIS A 63 5.24 -14.64 -0.77
N HIS A 64 4.61 -15.15 -1.82
CA HIS A 64 3.17 -15.45 -1.83
C HIS A 64 2.79 -16.47 -0.76
N GLU A 65 3.53 -17.58 -0.65
CA GLU A 65 3.29 -18.60 0.37
C GLU A 65 3.44 -18.03 1.78
N THR A 66 4.51 -17.27 2.02
CA THR A 66 4.76 -16.64 3.33
C THR A 66 3.64 -15.63 3.68
N ALA A 67 3.24 -14.77 2.75
CA ALA A 67 2.17 -13.81 2.99
C ALA A 67 0.82 -14.50 3.28
N GLN A 68 0.50 -15.56 2.55
CA GLN A 68 -0.70 -16.36 2.80
C GLN A 68 -0.67 -17.03 4.18
N ASP A 69 0.48 -17.55 4.60
CA ASP A 69 0.61 -18.19 5.90
C ASP A 69 0.48 -17.17 7.05
N PHE A 70 1.03 -15.98 6.90
CA PHE A 70 0.79 -14.88 7.85
C PHE A 70 -0.70 -14.54 7.97
N PHE A 71 -1.39 -14.42 6.84
CA PHE A 71 -2.82 -14.13 6.84
C PHE A 71 -3.61 -15.21 7.58
N LYS A 72 -3.38 -16.49 7.25
CA LYS A 72 -4.06 -17.63 7.88
C LYS A 72 -3.84 -17.66 9.39
N VAL A 73 -2.60 -17.47 9.83
CA VAL A 73 -2.28 -17.44 11.28
C VAL A 73 -3.03 -16.30 12.00
N LEU A 74 -3.15 -15.13 11.37
CA LEU A 74 -3.88 -14.01 11.95
C LEU A 74 -5.40 -14.27 11.95
N GLU A 75 -5.94 -14.89 10.91
CA GLU A 75 -7.35 -15.30 10.83
C GLU A 75 -7.68 -16.34 11.91
N GLU A 76 -6.89 -17.41 12.02
CA GLU A 76 -7.05 -18.46 13.05
C GLU A 76 -7.00 -17.87 14.48
N LYS A 77 -6.22 -16.83 14.68
CA LYS A 77 -6.16 -16.10 15.96
C LYS A 77 -7.28 -15.08 16.16
N GLY A 78 -8.24 -15.00 15.24
CA GLY A 78 -9.37 -14.05 15.33
C GLY A 78 -8.93 -12.58 15.32
N LYS A 79 -7.85 -12.25 14.60
CA LYS A 79 -7.32 -10.89 14.57
C LYS A 79 -8.03 -9.99 13.56
N PHE A 80 -8.80 -10.54 12.66
CA PHE A 80 -9.53 -9.79 11.65
C PHE A 80 -11.01 -9.61 12.03
N THR A 81 -11.59 -8.53 11.54
CA THR A 81 -13.03 -8.33 11.41
C THR A 81 -13.40 -8.30 9.93
N GLN A 82 -14.64 -8.65 9.63
CA GLN A 82 -15.17 -8.57 8.28
C GLN A 82 -16.31 -7.57 8.25
N GLU A 83 -16.24 -6.61 7.33
CA GLU A 83 -17.26 -5.57 7.17
C GLU A 83 -17.70 -5.50 5.72
N THR A 84 -18.98 -5.22 5.52
CA THR A 84 -19.57 -5.01 4.19
C THR A 84 -19.67 -3.52 3.94
N SER A 85 -19.15 -3.08 2.82
CA SER A 85 -19.20 -1.67 2.38
C SER A 85 -19.52 -1.57 0.90
N GLU A 86 -19.90 -0.37 0.46
CA GLU A 86 -20.06 -0.07 -0.96
C GLU A 86 -18.72 0.30 -1.57
N GLN A 87 -18.45 -0.23 -2.76
CA GLN A 87 -17.27 0.10 -3.55
C GLN A 87 -17.66 0.27 -5.03
N TYR A 88 -16.93 1.12 -5.73
CA TYR A 88 -17.10 1.28 -7.17
C TYR A 88 -16.73 0.00 -7.94
N TYR A 89 -17.56 -0.31 -8.91
CA TYR A 89 -17.47 -1.50 -9.75
C TYR A 89 -17.59 -1.09 -11.22
N ASP A 90 -16.69 -1.61 -12.04
CA ASP A 90 -16.72 -1.44 -13.48
C ASP A 90 -17.45 -2.61 -14.11
N GLU A 91 -18.62 -2.35 -14.70
CA GLU A 91 -19.44 -3.40 -15.31
C GLU A 91 -18.86 -3.93 -16.61
N GLU A 92 -18.09 -3.13 -17.35
CA GLU A 92 -17.46 -3.57 -18.59
C GLU A 92 -16.29 -4.53 -18.30
N PHE A 93 -15.50 -4.24 -17.28
CA PHE A 93 -14.37 -5.06 -16.86
C PHE A 93 -14.74 -6.11 -15.81
N ASN A 94 -16.01 -6.08 -15.35
CA ASN A 94 -16.55 -7.03 -14.36
C ASN A 94 -15.69 -7.15 -13.11
N GLN A 95 -15.24 -6.01 -12.55
CA GLN A 95 -14.38 -5.99 -11.36
C GLN A 95 -14.61 -4.76 -10.48
N PHE A 96 -14.33 -4.91 -9.19
CA PHE A 96 -14.24 -3.79 -8.26
C PHE A 96 -13.01 -2.93 -8.56
N LEU A 97 -13.14 -1.64 -8.36
CA LEU A 97 -12.11 -0.66 -8.67
C LEU A 97 -11.31 -0.32 -7.41
N ALA A 98 -10.01 -0.57 -7.46
CA ALA A 98 -9.08 -0.02 -6.47
C ALA A 98 -8.95 1.51 -6.68
N ASP A 99 -8.50 2.21 -5.66
CA ASP A 99 -8.47 3.68 -5.61
C ASP A 99 -7.82 4.32 -6.84
N ARG A 100 -6.73 3.75 -7.36
CA ARG A 100 -6.02 4.23 -8.55
C ARG A 100 -6.71 3.87 -9.87
N TYR A 101 -7.74 3.04 -9.84
CA TYR A 101 -8.59 2.79 -11.01
C TYR A 101 -9.75 3.78 -11.14
N ILE A 102 -9.85 4.74 -10.22
CA ILE A 102 -10.90 5.74 -10.21
C ILE A 102 -10.26 7.12 -10.27
N THR A 103 -10.76 7.95 -11.16
CA THR A 103 -10.44 9.38 -11.24
C THR A 103 -11.70 10.20 -11.21
N GLY A 104 -11.60 11.46 -10.78
CA GLY A 104 -12.70 12.39 -10.75
C GLY A 104 -12.26 13.77 -10.32
N GLU A 105 -13.21 14.68 -10.16
CA GLU A 105 -12.94 16.00 -9.66
C GLU A 105 -12.73 15.96 -8.14
N CYS A 106 -11.68 16.63 -7.66
CA CYS A 106 -11.38 16.72 -6.24
C CYS A 106 -12.43 17.58 -5.53
N PRO A 107 -13.08 17.10 -4.44
CA PRO A 107 -14.07 17.87 -3.71
C PRO A 107 -13.51 19.09 -2.98
N LYS A 108 -12.16 19.15 -2.79
CA LYS A 108 -11.49 20.23 -2.03
C LYS A 108 -10.92 21.34 -2.91
N CYS A 109 -10.30 21.00 -4.04
CA CYS A 109 -9.63 21.99 -4.89
C CYS A 109 -10.15 22.03 -6.33
N HIS A 110 -11.17 21.22 -6.64
CA HIS A 110 -11.80 21.14 -7.97
C HIS A 110 -10.83 20.77 -9.11
N SER A 111 -9.72 20.10 -8.79
CA SER A 111 -8.84 19.52 -9.80
C SER A 111 -9.59 18.39 -10.52
N PRO A 112 -9.63 18.36 -11.86
CA PRO A 112 -10.48 17.40 -12.60
C PRO A 112 -9.95 15.96 -12.61
N ASN A 113 -8.72 15.71 -12.21
CA ASN A 113 -8.05 14.41 -12.31
C ASN A 113 -7.46 13.96 -10.97
N ALA A 114 -8.25 14.03 -9.89
CA ALA A 114 -7.86 13.45 -8.62
C ALA A 114 -8.06 11.93 -8.65
N TYR A 115 -7.15 11.17 -8.03
CA TYR A 115 -7.34 9.74 -7.80
C TYR A 115 -8.20 9.48 -6.57
N GLY A 116 -8.71 8.25 -6.45
CA GLY A 116 -9.59 7.87 -5.36
C GLY A 116 -8.93 7.92 -3.97
N ASP A 117 -7.61 7.79 -3.88
CA ASP A 117 -6.84 7.84 -2.62
C ASP A 117 -6.34 9.23 -2.27
N GLN A 118 -6.00 10.06 -3.27
CA GLN A 118 -5.50 11.41 -3.04
C GLN A 118 -5.60 12.32 -4.25
N CYS A 119 -5.62 13.61 -4.00
CA CYS A 119 -5.47 14.63 -5.03
C CYS A 119 -4.00 15.03 -5.16
N GLU A 120 -3.37 14.74 -6.28
CA GLU A 120 -1.96 15.09 -6.51
C GLU A 120 -1.73 16.61 -6.62
N LYS A 121 -2.77 17.41 -6.89
CA LYS A 121 -2.65 18.87 -6.98
C LYS A 121 -2.62 19.56 -5.62
N CYS A 122 -3.49 19.16 -4.69
CA CYS A 122 -3.57 19.80 -3.36
C CYS A 122 -3.07 18.93 -2.21
N GLY A 123 -2.66 17.67 -2.50
CA GLY A 123 -2.12 16.73 -1.51
C GLY A 123 -3.14 16.16 -0.53
N SER A 124 -4.43 16.45 -0.71
CA SER A 124 -5.46 15.93 0.21
C SER A 124 -5.68 14.43 0.02
N SER A 125 -5.72 13.71 1.12
CA SER A 125 -6.24 12.34 1.14
C SER A 125 -7.74 12.35 0.85
N LEU A 126 -8.22 11.38 0.07
CA LEU A 126 -9.58 11.25 -0.40
C LEU A 126 -10.09 9.83 -0.16
N ASN A 127 -11.40 9.71 -0.05
CA ASN A 127 -12.09 8.45 -0.24
C ASN A 127 -12.64 8.43 -1.68
N PRO A 128 -12.56 7.31 -2.41
CA PRO A 128 -13.11 7.22 -3.77
C PRO A 128 -14.56 7.69 -3.90
N LEU A 129 -15.36 7.47 -2.86
CA LEU A 129 -16.78 7.87 -2.83
C LEU A 129 -16.99 9.39 -2.71
N GLU A 130 -15.96 10.16 -2.36
CA GLU A 130 -16.02 11.62 -2.27
C GLU A 130 -15.75 12.32 -3.61
N LEU A 131 -15.21 11.60 -4.59
CA LEU A 131 -14.91 12.17 -5.89
C LEU A 131 -16.18 12.65 -6.59
N ILE A 132 -16.12 13.84 -7.19
CA ILE A 132 -17.18 14.39 -8.00
C ILE A 132 -17.02 13.83 -9.43
N ASN A 133 -18.11 13.32 -10.01
CA ASN A 133 -18.12 12.69 -11.34
C ASN A 133 -17.04 11.61 -11.51
N PRO A 134 -17.06 10.54 -10.70
CA PRO A 134 -16.05 9.50 -10.77
C PRO A 134 -16.10 8.75 -12.11
N VAL A 135 -14.92 8.41 -12.62
CA VAL A 135 -14.72 7.69 -13.88
C VAL A 135 -13.74 6.53 -13.66
N SER A 136 -14.08 5.36 -14.17
CA SER A 136 -13.16 4.22 -14.21
C SER A 136 -12.03 4.48 -15.21
N THR A 137 -10.79 4.34 -14.79
CA THR A 137 -9.63 4.44 -15.69
C THR A 137 -9.48 3.23 -16.62
N LEU A 138 -10.26 2.17 -16.37
CA LEU A 138 -10.27 0.96 -17.19
C LEU A 138 -11.15 1.12 -18.42
N SER A 139 -12.41 1.47 -18.21
CA SER A 139 -13.43 1.60 -19.28
C SER A 139 -13.62 3.05 -19.78
N GLY A 140 -13.21 4.03 -18.98
CA GLY A 140 -13.52 5.44 -19.24
C GLY A 140 -14.99 5.82 -18.94
N LYS A 141 -15.76 4.93 -18.30
CA LYS A 141 -17.18 5.12 -17.98
C LYS A 141 -17.38 5.41 -16.49
N ALA A 142 -18.54 5.97 -16.15
CA ALA A 142 -18.95 6.12 -14.75
C ALA A 142 -19.15 4.73 -14.13
N PRO A 143 -18.48 4.43 -13.00
CA PRO A 143 -18.65 3.16 -12.31
C PRO A 143 -19.97 3.13 -11.52
N VAL A 144 -20.43 1.93 -11.16
CA VAL A 144 -21.59 1.73 -10.30
C VAL A 144 -21.16 1.32 -8.90
N LEU A 145 -21.98 1.57 -7.88
CA LEU A 145 -21.74 1.08 -6.53
C LEU A 145 -22.28 -0.34 -6.37
N LYS A 146 -21.46 -1.22 -5.79
CA LYS A 146 -21.86 -2.56 -5.38
C LYS A 146 -21.34 -2.87 -3.98
N GLN A 147 -22.07 -3.69 -3.25
CA GLN A 147 -21.63 -4.15 -1.92
C GLN A 147 -20.54 -5.21 -2.06
N THR A 148 -19.54 -5.12 -1.22
CA THR A 148 -18.48 -6.11 -1.08
C THR A 148 -18.03 -6.20 0.37
N SER A 149 -17.47 -7.34 0.75
CA SER A 149 -16.97 -7.58 2.10
C SER A 149 -15.44 -7.55 2.10
N HIS A 150 -14.89 -6.86 3.09
CA HIS A 150 -13.45 -6.72 3.28
C HIS A 150 -13.03 -7.20 4.67
N TRP A 151 -11.79 -7.65 4.76
CA TRP A 151 -11.13 -7.99 6.01
C TRP A 151 -10.42 -6.75 6.54
N TYR A 152 -10.61 -6.49 7.83
CA TYR A 152 -9.98 -5.37 8.54
C TYR A 152 -9.18 -5.90 9.72
N LEU A 153 -8.00 -5.31 9.95
CA LEU A 153 -7.27 -5.46 11.19
C LEU A 153 -7.71 -4.31 12.11
N PRO A 154 -8.46 -4.58 13.21
CA PRO A 154 -9.01 -3.54 14.07
C PRO A 154 -7.89 -2.87 14.88
N MET A 155 -7.27 -1.84 14.31
CA MET A 155 -6.12 -1.13 14.89
C MET A 155 -6.45 -0.37 16.16
N GLU A 156 -7.72 0.02 16.35
CA GLU A 156 -8.20 0.68 17.58
C GLU A 156 -7.93 -0.13 18.85
N ARG A 157 -7.85 -1.46 18.75
CA ARG A 157 -7.47 -2.34 19.88
C ARG A 157 -6.00 -2.20 20.28
N HIS A 158 -5.22 -1.57 19.47
CA HIS A 158 -3.77 -1.42 19.62
C HIS A 158 -3.36 0.04 19.88
N GLU A 159 -4.31 0.97 19.91
CA GLU A 159 -4.08 2.41 20.02
C GLU A 159 -3.20 2.78 21.21
N GLU A 160 -3.59 2.34 22.41
CA GLU A 160 -2.92 2.75 23.66
C GLU A 160 -1.44 2.34 23.69
N TRP A 161 -1.14 1.07 23.42
CA TRP A 161 0.24 0.60 23.46
C TRP A 161 1.08 1.13 22.28
N LEU A 162 0.47 1.38 21.10
CA LEU A 162 1.15 2.01 19.97
C LEU A 162 1.53 3.45 20.29
N LYS A 163 0.63 4.22 20.91
CA LYS A 163 0.92 5.58 21.38
C LYS A 163 2.05 5.61 22.42
N GLU A 164 2.02 4.69 23.37
CA GLU A 164 3.09 4.56 24.36
C GLU A 164 4.42 4.21 23.68
N TRP A 165 4.43 3.20 22.83
CA TRP A 165 5.62 2.76 22.12
C TRP A 165 6.24 3.88 21.27
N ILE A 166 5.41 4.63 20.54
CA ILE A 166 5.88 5.74 19.69
C ILE A 166 6.43 6.90 20.52
N ARG A 167 5.72 7.29 21.60
CA ARG A 167 6.05 8.49 22.39
C ARG A 167 7.12 8.25 23.45
N GLN A 168 7.12 7.08 24.06
CA GLN A 168 8.00 6.74 25.18
C GLN A 168 9.08 5.75 24.82
N GLY A 169 8.89 4.97 23.73
CA GLY A 169 9.79 3.91 23.32
C GLY A 169 9.71 2.66 24.17
N THR A 170 8.64 2.51 24.96
CA THR A 170 8.43 1.38 25.86
C THR A 170 7.36 0.42 25.32
N LEU A 171 7.51 -0.85 25.65
CA LEU A 171 6.51 -1.89 25.45
C LEU A 171 6.54 -2.81 26.67
N ASP A 172 5.41 -2.98 27.33
CA ASP A 172 5.29 -3.76 28.58
C ASP A 172 6.32 -3.33 29.64
N GLY A 173 6.58 -2.02 29.75
CA GLY A 173 7.53 -1.44 30.69
C GLY A 173 9.02 -1.63 30.33
N VAL A 174 9.31 -2.22 29.18
CA VAL A 174 10.68 -2.42 28.69
C VAL A 174 11.01 -1.40 27.59
N GLN A 175 12.14 -0.69 27.74
CA GLN A 175 12.62 0.25 26.73
C GLN A 175 13.03 -0.48 25.47
N GLN A 176 12.39 -0.18 24.36
CA GLN A 176 12.64 -0.78 23.04
C GLN A 176 13.49 0.11 22.15
N HIS A 177 13.27 1.41 22.21
CA HIS A 177 14.00 2.40 21.42
C HIS A 177 14.00 3.76 22.12
N ASP A 178 14.82 4.70 21.64
CA ASP A 178 14.84 6.09 22.08
C ASP A 178 14.00 6.95 21.10
N PRO A 179 12.81 7.43 21.51
CA PRO A 179 11.95 8.23 20.62
C PRO A 179 12.59 9.52 20.14
N LYS A 180 13.54 10.08 20.89
CA LYS A 180 14.26 11.31 20.52
C LYS A 180 15.15 11.15 19.30
N LYS A 181 15.46 9.92 18.90
CA LYS A 181 16.21 9.61 17.68
C LYS A 181 15.34 9.57 16.43
N TRP A 182 14.03 9.59 16.59
CA TRP A 182 13.09 9.61 15.47
C TRP A 182 12.88 11.04 14.98
N LYS A 183 12.68 11.19 13.68
CA LYS A 183 12.34 12.49 13.11
C LYS A 183 10.92 12.88 13.54
N ASN A 184 10.72 14.14 13.94
CA ASN A 184 9.42 14.66 14.36
C ASN A 184 8.32 14.45 13.30
N GLN A 185 8.67 14.55 12.02
CA GLN A 185 7.74 14.29 10.92
C GLN A 185 7.22 12.84 10.92
N VAL A 186 8.08 11.86 11.20
CA VAL A 186 7.69 10.44 11.29
C VAL A 186 6.75 10.23 12.46
N VAL A 187 7.11 10.74 13.65
CA VAL A 187 6.28 10.64 14.84
C VAL A 187 4.93 11.31 14.60
N GLY A 188 4.92 12.53 14.04
CA GLY A 188 3.69 13.24 13.72
C GLY A 188 2.78 12.49 12.76
N GLN A 189 3.35 11.90 11.71
CA GLN A 189 2.58 11.11 10.74
C GLN A 189 1.99 9.84 11.38
N CYS A 190 2.78 9.09 12.15
CA CYS A 190 2.29 7.91 12.85
C CYS A 190 1.15 8.26 13.83
N MET A 191 1.32 9.34 14.59
CA MET A 191 0.29 9.79 15.53
C MET A 191 -1.00 10.22 14.82
N SER A 192 -0.92 10.91 13.69
CA SER A 192 -2.10 11.33 12.92
C SER A 192 -2.91 10.17 12.31
N TRP A 193 -2.33 8.97 12.25
CA TRP A 193 -3.03 7.76 11.81
C TRP A 193 -3.67 7.00 12.97
N ILE A 194 -3.16 7.22 14.19
CA ILE A 194 -3.63 6.50 15.38
C ILE A 194 -4.71 7.31 16.11
N ASP A 195 -4.64 8.66 16.11
CA ASP A 195 -5.63 9.57 16.69
C ASP A 195 -6.89 9.67 15.81
#